data_70351067c434064dd930f31bb0ea90e5
#
_entry.id   70351067c434064dd930f31bb0ea90e5
#
_cell.length_a   1.000
_cell.length_b   1.000
_cell.length_c   1.000
_cell.angle_alpha   90.00
_cell.angle_beta   90.00
_cell.angle_gamma   90.00
#
_symmetry.space_group_name_H-M   'P 1'
#
loop_
_entity.id
_entity.type
_entity.pdbx_description
1 polymer ?
#
loop_
_entity_poly.entity_id
_entity_poly.type
_entity_poly.pdbx_seq_one_letter_code
_entity_poly.pdbx_strand_id
1 'polypeptide(L)'
;MGVMKLELLLAFKYLIPRKKRFSSSVVSVFSVGIIALVIWLSVVFMSVIHGLQQRWVGDLAKLHASIRIEPSDKYYESYYYQIDSHAEASQYVYKTIGEKLLAEQTDPYDPDVDFVLPETFPAPEFSASGKVLDPVRVANEKVEAFLSLHKGSFVEFEEGMGYVRLDRSLRQNNVEPRSLSQYLAYSSEDFYQQRVLPFEETDYSTEVLNRFNASPEGWRADFRVLQERFRGESVILPVYYRDQGYRVGDTASLSIFSVKKEGEVRYPLRIIGFYNPGVSPFGGKTIFIDKELATSIRSESEGLGMHNGWQVFLPDVKEIPSIKRALQGLLKEAGVSSYWEVSSLYDYEFFKPILDQLQSDQVLFSIVSFIVLIVACSNVVTMSILLVNNNKKEIGILKAMGASSSRLRLVFGLCGACSGLVGAFIGSILAMVTLKNLNVLTNWLSVLQGREAFNPSFFGEQLPQDFHLPTVMWLLLGTLILAAISGALPAQHVARMQVSDILKSE
;
A
#
# COMPACT_ATOMS: atom_id res chain seq x y z
N MET A 1 -23.94 40.42 15.20
CA MET A 1 -24.74 39.18 15.16
C MET A 1 -26.10 39.32 14.48
N GLY A 2 -26.84 40.47 14.58
CA GLY A 2 -28.15 40.66 13.94
C GLY A 2 -28.12 40.80 12.42
N VAL A 3 -27.09 41.39 11.85
CA VAL A 3 -26.98 41.68 10.41
C VAL A 3 -26.83 40.40 9.58
N MET A 4 -25.99 39.47 10.02
CA MET A 4 -25.77 38.20 9.33
C MET A 4 -26.99 37.26 9.29
N LYS A 5 -27.92 37.39 10.27
CA LYS A 5 -29.19 36.67 10.27
C LYS A 5 -30.14 37.11 9.15
N LEU A 6 -30.16 38.41 8.83
CA LEU A 6 -31.01 38.94 7.75
C LEU A 6 -30.53 38.51 6.38
N GLU A 7 -29.20 38.49 6.15
CA GLU A 7 -28.59 38.11 4.89
C GLU A 7 -28.80 36.61 4.59
N LEU A 8 -28.67 35.76 5.62
CA LEU A 8 -28.93 34.32 5.56
C LEU A 8 -30.42 34.01 5.29
N LEU A 9 -31.32 34.77 5.92
CA LEU A 9 -32.79 34.66 5.73
C LEU A 9 -33.21 35.05 4.30
N LEU A 10 -32.60 36.11 3.76
CA LEU A 10 -32.76 36.54 2.36
C LEU A 10 -32.22 35.49 1.38
N ALA A 11 -31.08 34.89 1.66
CA ALA A 11 -30.50 33.82 0.83
C ALA A 11 -31.43 32.60 0.75
N PHE A 12 -31.93 32.15 1.90
CA PHE A 12 -32.93 31.06 1.94
C PHE A 12 -34.21 31.42 1.20
N LYS A 13 -34.74 32.67 1.36
CA LYS A 13 -35.93 33.14 0.66
C LYS A 13 -35.79 33.09 -0.86
N TYR A 14 -34.60 33.34 -1.40
CA TYR A 14 -34.33 33.31 -2.84
C TYR A 14 -34.12 31.90 -3.38
N LEU A 15 -33.63 30.96 -2.55
CA LEU A 15 -33.42 29.57 -2.92
C LEU A 15 -34.70 28.72 -2.93
N ILE A 16 -35.70 29.04 -2.05
CA ILE A 16 -36.90 28.23 -1.93
C ILE A 16 -37.82 28.43 -3.16
N PRO A 17 -38.24 27.35 -3.84
CA PRO A 17 -39.09 27.41 -5.01
C PRO A 17 -40.44 28.04 -4.68
N ARG A 18 -40.88 29.09 -5.43
CA ARG A 18 -42.22 29.66 -5.36
C ARG A 18 -43.02 29.30 -6.58
N LYS A 19 -44.26 28.83 -6.40
CA LYS A 19 -45.18 28.37 -7.50
C LYS A 19 -45.34 29.36 -8.68
N LYS A 20 -45.06 30.65 -8.50
CA LYS A 20 -45.15 31.67 -9.57
C LYS A 20 -43.85 31.90 -10.37
N ARG A 21 -42.70 31.27 -9.99
CA ARG A 21 -41.39 31.48 -10.64
C ARG A 21 -40.72 30.14 -10.99
N PHE A 22 -41.45 29.32 -11.77
CA PHE A 22 -41.07 27.94 -12.11
C PHE A 22 -39.66 27.85 -12.74
N SER A 23 -39.32 28.79 -13.64
CA SER A 23 -38.04 28.80 -14.39
C SER A 23 -36.81 28.91 -13.46
N SER A 24 -36.82 29.83 -12.46
CA SER A 24 -35.64 30.01 -11.62
C SER A 24 -35.46 28.86 -10.61
N SER A 25 -36.55 28.26 -10.18
CA SER A 25 -36.55 27.08 -9.30
C SER A 25 -35.98 25.85 -9.98
N VAL A 26 -36.29 25.60 -11.25
CA VAL A 26 -35.78 24.50 -12.03
C VAL A 26 -34.28 24.62 -12.19
N VAL A 27 -33.76 25.80 -12.52
CA VAL A 27 -32.31 26.04 -12.66
C VAL A 27 -31.58 25.87 -11.35
N SER A 28 -32.16 26.29 -10.23
CA SER A 28 -31.55 26.06 -8.90
C SER A 28 -31.43 24.58 -8.56
N VAL A 29 -32.48 23.80 -8.76
CA VAL A 29 -32.48 22.34 -8.54
C VAL A 29 -31.49 21.66 -9.47
N PHE A 30 -31.41 22.09 -10.73
CA PHE A 30 -30.50 21.54 -11.71
C PHE A 30 -29.02 21.83 -11.33
N SER A 31 -28.71 23.04 -10.86
CA SER A 31 -27.37 23.37 -10.38
C SER A 31 -26.96 22.54 -9.16
N VAL A 32 -27.87 22.31 -8.21
CA VAL A 32 -27.65 21.44 -7.06
C VAL A 32 -27.40 20.00 -7.53
N GLY A 33 -28.21 19.51 -8.51
CA GLY A 33 -28.06 18.17 -9.09
C GLY A 33 -26.73 17.96 -9.77
N ILE A 34 -26.23 18.95 -10.54
CA ILE A 34 -24.91 18.86 -11.20
C ILE A 34 -23.80 18.81 -10.17
N ILE A 35 -23.84 19.67 -9.14
CA ILE A 35 -22.84 19.65 -8.08
C ILE A 35 -22.90 18.30 -7.34
N ALA A 36 -24.08 17.78 -7.04
CA ALA A 36 -24.25 16.50 -6.39
C ALA A 36 -23.65 15.35 -7.21
N LEU A 37 -23.87 15.36 -8.53
CA LEU A 37 -23.33 14.37 -9.44
C LEU A 37 -21.79 14.41 -9.49
N VAL A 38 -21.22 15.61 -9.57
CA VAL A 38 -19.76 15.80 -9.62
C VAL A 38 -19.10 15.35 -8.31
N ILE A 39 -19.67 15.75 -7.18
CA ILE A 39 -19.16 15.34 -5.86
C ILE A 39 -19.30 13.83 -5.68
N TRP A 40 -20.46 13.27 -6.04
CA TRP A 40 -20.68 11.82 -6.01
C TRP A 40 -19.59 11.07 -6.78
N LEU A 41 -19.37 11.45 -8.05
CA LEU A 41 -18.37 10.80 -8.89
C LEU A 41 -16.96 10.98 -8.32
N SER A 42 -16.59 12.20 -7.91
CA SER A 42 -15.27 12.50 -7.36
C SER A 42 -14.99 11.72 -6.06
N VAL A 43 -15.96 11.65 -5.15
CA VAL A 43 -15.81 10.93 -3.88
C VAL A 43 -15.69 9.44 -4.11
N VAL A 44 -16.55 8.84 -4.97
CA VAL A 44 -16.47 7.41 -5.29
C VAL A 44 -15.12 7.08 -5.89
N PHE A 45 -14.69 7.84 -6.88
CA PHE A 45 -13.45 7.58 -7.60
C PHE A 45 -12.21 7.71 -6.71
N MET A 46 -12.11 8.80 -5.94
CA MET A 46 -11.00 9.03 -5.02
C MET A 46 -10.97 8.00 -3.88
N SER A 47 -12.12 7.60 -3.37
CA SER A 47 -12.20 6.58 -2.31
C SER A 47 -11.76 5.21 -2.81
N VAL A 48 -12.18 4.81 -4.01
CA VAL A 48 -11.76 3.54 -4.62
C VAL A 48 -10.25 3.51 -4.87
N ILE A 49 -9.68 4.58 -5.45
CA ILE A 49 -8.24 4.67 -5.70
C ILE A 49 -7.46 4.60 -4.39
N HIS A 50 -7.87 5.38 -3.39
CA HIS A 50 -7.21 5.39 -2.09
C HIS A 50 -7.28 4.02 -1.40
N GLY A 51 -8.45 3.39 -1.41
CA GLY A 51 -8.62 2.04 -0.85
C GLY A 51 -7.79 0.98 -1.59
N LEU A 52 -7.72 1.07 -2.92
CA LEU A 52 -6.89 0.19 -3.73
C LEU A 52 -5.40 0.34 -3.41
N GLN A 53 -4.93 1.59 -3.31
CA GLN A 53 -3.55 1.88 -2.93
C GLN A 53 -3.21 1.32 -1.54
N GLN A 54 -4.08 1.52 -0.55
CA GLN A 54 -3.86 0.97 0.80
C GLN A 54 -3.84 -0.56 0.80
N ARG A 55 -4.73 -1.19 0.05
CA ARG A 55 -4.74 -2.65 -0.09
C ARG A 55 -3.46 -3.16 -0.72
N TRP A 56 -3.02 -2.57 -1.83
CA TRP A 56 -1.79 -2.97 -2.50
C TRP A 56 -0.56 -2.84 -1.61
N VAL A 57 -0.42 -1.72 -0.92
CA VAL A 57 0.68 -1.53 0.04
C VAL A 57 0.59 -2.54 1.18
N GLY A 58 -0.61 -2.82 1.69
CA GLY A 58 -0.83 -3.83 2.72
C GLY A 58 -0.46 -5.25 2.28
N ASP A 59 -0.84 -5.64 1.07
CA ASP A 59 -0.53 -6.97 0.53
C ASP A 59 0.97 -7.12 0.22
N LEU A 60 1.59 -6.06 -0.31
CA LEU A 60 3.05 -6.02 -0.49
C LEU A 60 3.80 -6.09 0.84
N ALA A 61 3.32 -5.41 1.88
CA ALA A 61 3.91 -5.45 3.22
C ALA A 61 3.82 -6.85 3.86
N LYS A 62 2.76 -7.60 3.57
CA LYS A 62 2.62 -9.00 4.01
C LYS A 62 3.58 -9.93 3.25
N LEU A 63 3.80 -9.68 1.96
CA LEU A 63 4.63 -10.53 1.11
C LEU A 63 6.13 -10.27 1.31
N HIS A 64 6.54 -9.01 1.39
CA HIS A 64 7.95 -8.61 1.40
C HIS A 64 8.40 -7.95 2.71
N ALA A 65 7.56 -8.00 3.73
CA ALA A 65 7.69 -7.27 5.00
C ALA A 65 7.56 -5.74 4.88
N SER A 66 7.25 -5.13 6.01
CA SER A 66 7.09 -3.67 6.12
C SER A 66 8.44 -2.94 6.11
N ILE A 67 9.43 -3.54 6.77
CA ILE A 67 10.80 -3.02 6.90
C ILE A 67 11.76 -4.20 6.78
N ARG A 68 12.90 -3.99 6.15
CA ARG A 68 14.03 -4.91 6.11
C ARG A 68 15.23 -4.28 6.81
N ILE A 69 15.96 -5.10 7.52
CA ILE A 69 17.24 -4.77 8.14
C ILE A 69 18.26 -5.73 7.56
N GLU A 70 19.09 -5.22 6.68
CA GLU A 70 20.04 -6.01 5.90
C GLU A 70 21.50 -5.61 6.25
N PRO A 71 22.46 -6.52 6.15
CA PRO A 71 23.85 -6.18 6.30
C PRO A 71 24.30 -5.18 5.23
N SER A 72 25.06 -4.17 5.64
CA SER A 72 25.69 -3.21 4.73
C SER A 72 27.00 -3.76 4.16
N ASP A 73 27.59 -3.06 3.16
CA ASP A 73 28.92 -3.40 2.63
C ASP A 73 29.96 -3.45 3.74
N LYS A 74 29.90 -2.54 4.71
CA LYS A 74 30.83 -2.55 5.86
C LYS A 74 30.72 -3.84 6.69
N TYR A 75 29.54 -4.46 6.79
CA TYR A 75 29.40 -5.74 7.48
C TYR A 75 30.19 -6.83 6.77
N TYR A 76 30.04 -6.93 5.45
CA TYR A 76 30.74 -7.94 4.64
C TYR A 76 32.27 -7.72 4.56
N GLU A 77 32.72 -6.47 4.68
CA GLU A 77 34.14 -6.11 4.73
C GLU A 77 34.76 -6.24 6.14
N SER A 78 33.95 -6.47 7.17
CA SER A 78 34.40 -6.51 8.57
C SER A 78 35.14 -7.79 8.93
N TYR A 79 36.02 -7.70 9.92
CA TYR A 79 36.63 -8.85 10.58
C TYR A 79 35.57 -9.85 11.03
N TYR A 80 34.50 -9.37 11.68
CA TYR A 80 33.43 -10.18 12.23
C TYR A 80 32.73 -11.10 11.20
N TYR A 81 32.59 -10.66 9.96
CA TYR A 81 32.01 -11.48 8.91
C TYR A 81 33.07 -12.41 8.26
N GLN A 82 34.24 -11.85 7.92
CA GLN A 82 35.22 -12.55 7.13
C GLN A 82 35.94 -13.67 7.90
N ILE A 83 36.01 -13.56 9.22
CA ILE A 83 36.78 -14.51 10.06
C ILE A 83 36.21 -15.94 10.00
N ASP A 84 34.92 -16.10 9.74
CA ASP A 84 34.32 -17.43 9.64
C ASP A 84 34.95 -18.30 8.53
N SER A 85 35.33 -17.69 7.42
CA SER A 85 35.96 -18.42 6.31
C SER A 85 37.41 -18.85 6.61
N HIS A 86 37.97 -18.40 7.74
CA HIS A 86 39.35 -18.67 8.16
C HIS A 86 39.42 -19.48 9.45
N ALA A 87 38.29 -19.77 10.07
CA ALA A 87 38.21 -20.48 11.33
C ALA A 87 37.66 -21.91 11.18
N GLU A 88 38.33 -22.90 11.76
CA GLU A 88 37.87 -24.30 11.80
C GLU A 88 36.55 -24.44 12.53
N ALA A 89 36.35 -23.71 13.62
CA ALA A 89 35.13 -23.69 14.37
C ALA A 89 33.88 -23.25 13.55
N SER A 90 34.11 -22.51 12.46
CA SER A 90 33.11 -22.13 11.48
C SER A 90 33.06 -23.04 10.25
N GLN A 91 33.85 -24.12 10.24
CA GLN A 91 33.99 -25.04 9.10
C GLN A 91 34.48 -24.33 7.82
N TYR A 92 35.21 -23.20 7.97
CA TYR A 92 35.66 -22.35 6.87
C TYR A 92 34.57 -21.82 5.96
N VAL A 93 33.34 -21.63 6.50
CA VAL A 93 32.16 -21.16 5.75
C VAL A 93 31.60 -19.88 6.37
N TYR A 94 31.30 -18.89 5.52
CA TYR A 94 30.58 -17.70 5.95
C TYR A 94 29.22 -18.04 6.53
N LYS A 95 28.91 -17.45 7.69
CA LYS A 95 27.66 -17.68 8.41
C LYS A 95 26.62 -16.61 8.07
N THR A 96 25.37 -17.02 8.01
CA THR A 96 24.24 -16.09 7.98
C THR A 96 24.06 -15.39 9.33
N ILE A 97 23.18 -14.38 9.35
CA ILE A 97 22.84 -13.65 10.58
C ILE A 97 22.31 -14.61 11.64
N GLY A 98 21.43 -15.56 11.28
CA GLY A 98 20.89 -16.52 12.23
C GLY A 98 21.92 -17.53 12.71
N GLU A 99 22.82 -17.99 11.84
CA GLU A 99 23.93 -18.85 12.25
C GLU A 99 24.91 -18.13 13.19
N LYS A 100 25.13 -16.83 12.98
CA LYS A 100 25.90 -15.97 13.90
C LYS A 100 25.24 -15.84 15.27
N LEU A 101 23.91 -15.70 15.31
CA LEU A 101 23.17 -15.64 16.59
C LEU A 101 23.25 -16.95 17.39
N LEU A 102 23.30 -18.09 16.68
CA LEU A 102 23.41 -19.42 17.29
C LEU A 102 24.85 -19.77 17.69
N ALA A 103 25.83 -19.03 17.18
CA ALA A 103 27.23 -19.29 17.51
C ALA A 103 27.53 -19.03 18.99
N GLU A 104 28.23 -19.97 19.65
CA GLU A 104 28.59 -19.84 21.08
C GLU A 104 29.61 -18.70 21.29
N GLN A 105 30.53 -18.53 20.34
CA GLN A 105 31.59 -17.53 20.40
C GLN A 105 31.42 -16.47 19.30
N THR A 106 31.67 -15.22 19.67
CA THR A 106 31.66 -14.09 18.72
C THR A 106 32.86 -14.14 17.76
N ASP A 107 34.01 -14.57 18.27
CA ASP A 107 35.24 -14.78 17.48
C ASP A 107 35.56 -16.27 17.46
N PRO A 108 35.41 -16.93 16.30
CA PRO A 108 35.70 -18.36 16.14
C PRO A 108 37.17 -18.66 15.88
N TYR A 109 38.03 -17.63 15.69
CA TYR A 109 39.43 -17.80 15.31
C TYR A 109 40.30 -18.24 16.48
N ASP A 110 41.06 -19.31 16.27
CA ASP A 110 42.05 -19.81 17.22
C ASP A 110 43.45 -19.77 16.59
N PRO A 111 44.37 -18.90 17.01
CA PRO A 111 45.74 -18.80 16.47
C PRO A 111 46.54 -20.09 16.54
N ASP A 112 46.18 -21.01 17.45
CA ASP A 112 46.90 -22.26 17.64
C ASP A 112 46.46 -23.36 16.68
N VAL A 113 45.25 -23.21 16.08
CA VAL A 113 44.60 -24.19 15.19
C VAL A 113 44.50 -23.68 13.77
N ASP A 114 44.11 -22.41 13.63
CA ASP A 114 43.78 -21.81 12.34
C ASP A 114 45.03 -21.30 11.59
N PHE A 115 44.85 -21.11 10.27
CA PHE A 115 45.95 -20.55 9.46
C PHE A 115 46.17 -19.07 9.81
N VAL A 116 47.45 -18.64 9.72
CA VAL A 116 47.85 -17.25 9.94
C VAL A 116 47.06 -16.32 8.99
N LEU A 117 46.43 -15.33 9.54
CA LEU A 117 45.66 -14.35 8.76
C LEU A 117 46.61 -13.49 7.89
N PRO A 118 46.21 -13.13 6.66
CA PRO A 118 46.95 -12.21 5.81
C PRO A 118 47.13 -10.83 6.49
N GLU A 119 48.26 -10.13 6.21
CA GLU A 119 48.49 -8.77 6.74
C GLU A 119 47.42 -7.76 6.33
N THR A 120 46.72 -8.02 5.21
CA THR A 120 45.63 -7.19 4.69
C THR A 120 44.25 -7.53 5.31
N PHE A 121 44.21 -8.51 6.23
CA PHE A 121 42.95 -8.92 6.85
C PHE A 121 42.41 -7.81 7.76
N PRO A 122 41.08 -7.54 7.74
CA PRO A 122 40.50 -6.48 8.57
C PRO A 122 40.78 -6.72 10.05
N ALA A 123 41.07 -5.66 10.79
CA ALA A 123 41.30 -5.75 12.21
C ALA A 123 39.94 -5.89 12.98
N PRO A 124 39.93 -6.66 14.08
CA PRO A 124 38.74 -6.78 14.92
C PRO A 124 38.36 -5.43 15.55
N GLU A 125 37.09 -5.09 15.50
CA GLU A 125 36.53 -3.96 16.24
C GLU A 125 36.13 -4.42 17.65
N PHE A 126 36.37 -3.58 18.67
CA PHE A 126 36.10 -3.91 20.05
C PHE A 126 34.95 -3.08 20.62
N SER A 127 34.12 -3.72 21.41
CA SER A 127 33.08 -3.04 22.16
C SER A 127 33.67 -2.24 23.33
N ALA A 128 32.89 -1.36 23.95
CA ALA A 128 33.30 -0.61 25.14
C ALA A 128 33.76 -1.52 26.32
N SER A 129 33.40 -2.78 26.32
CA SER A 129 33.80 -3.80 27.30
C SER A 129 35.14 -4.49 26.97
N GLY A 130 35.80 -4.13 25.87
CA GLY A 130 37.07 -4.74 25.42
C GLY A 130 36.92 -6.12 24.75
N LYS A 131 35.70 -6.59 24.50
CA LYS A 131 35.43 -7.80 23.71
C LYS A 131 35.24 -7.46 22.24
N VAL A 132 35.48 -8.41 21.34
CA VAL A 132 35.20 -8.26 19.92
C VAL A 132 33.72 -7.86 19.77
N LEU A 133 33.49 -6.83 18.96
CA LEU A 133 32.14 -6.32 18.70
C LEU A 133 31.32 -7.37 17.95
N ASP A 134 30.14 -7.68 18.48
CA ASP A 134 29.14 -8.52 17.82
C ASP A 134 27.98 -7.66 17.30
N PRO A 135 28.06 -7.17 16.07
CA PRO A 135 27.05 -6.27 15.52
C PRO A 135 25.70 -6.97 15.33
N VAL A 136 25.69 -8.29 15.14
CA VAL A 136 24.46 -9.07 14.95
C VAL A 136 23.70 -9.23 16.26
N ARG A 137 24.38 -9.67 17.30
CA ARG A 137 23.75 -9.88 18.62
C ARG A 137 23.26 -8.56 19.23
N VAL A 138 24.10 -7.52 19.16
CA VAL A 138 23.73 -6.17 19.66
C VAL A 138 22.48 -5.64 18.90
N ALA A 139 22.45 -5.78 17.57
CA ALA A 139 21.30 -5.33 16.79
C ALA A 139 20.05 -6.16 17.10
N ASN A 140 20.19 -7.50 17.19
CA ASN A 140 19.08 -8.39 17.49
C ASN A 140 18.40 -8.06 18.82
N GLU A 141 19.17 -7.93 19.92
CA GLU A 141 18.65 -7.60 21.24
C GLU A 141 17.90 -6.26 21.23
N LYS A 142 18.44 -5.24 20.55
CA LYS A 142 17.81 -3.92 20.48
C LYS A 142 16.55 -3.92 19.64
N VAL A 143 16.58 -4.57 18.48
CA VAL A 143 15.43 -4.68 17.58
C VAL A 143 14.31 -5.47 18.23
N GLU A 144 14.61 -6.61 18.87
CA GLU A 144 13.65 -7.44 19.58
C GLU A 144 12.96 -6.68 20.72
N ALA A 145 13.74 -6.01 21.58
CA ALA A 145 13.21 -5.21 22.68
C ALA A 145 12.31 -4.07 22.17
N PHE A 146 12.67 -3.43 21.06
CA PHE A 146 11.88 -2.35 20.47
C PHE A 146 10.57 -2.85 19.87
N LEU A 147 10.64 -3.92 19.05
CA LEU A 147 9.46 -4.44 18.34
C LEU A 147 8.44 -5.08 19.28
N SER A 148 8.88 -5.70 20.38
CA SER A 148 7.99 -6.22 21.41
C SER A 148 7.05 -5.15 22.00
N LEU A 149 7.53 -3.91 22.12
CA LEU A 149 6.73 -2.75 22.59
C LEU A 149 5.73 -2.26 21.52
N HIS A 150 6.04 -2.45 20.22
CA HIS A 150 5.25 -1.97 19.10
C HIS A 150 4.36 -3.05 18.45
N LYS A 151 4.21 -4.22 19.10
CA LYS A 151 3.47 -5.37 18.58
C LYS A 151 3.93 -5.80 17.17
N GLY A 152 5.16 -5.48 16.82
CA GLY A 152 5.83 -5.93 15.61
C GLY A 152 6.49 -7.28 15.85
N SER A 153 6.73 -8.00 14.78
CA SER A 153 7.53 -9.22 14.77
C SER A 153 8.61 -9.11 13.70
N PHE A 154 9.68 -9.85 13.88
CA PHE A 154 10.71 -9.95 12.85
C PHE A 154 11.18 -11.39 12.72
N VAL A 155 11.58 -11.74 11.51
CA VAL A 155 12.08 -13.06 11.15
C VAL A 155 13.32 -12.93 10.31
N GLU A 156 14.23 -13.88 10.46
CA GLU A 156 15.35 -14.03 9.54
C GLU A 156 14.85 -14.53 8.18
N PHE A 157 15.38 -13.96 7.12
CA PHE A 157 15.12 -14.40 5.76
C PHE A 157 16.42 -14.57 4.97
N GLU A 158 16.37 -15.45 3.99
CA GLU A 158 17.34 -15.54 2.92
C GLU A 158 16.62 -15.37 1.58
N GLU A 159 17.19 -14.57 0.71
CA GLU A 159 16.60 -14.24 -0.59
C GLU A 159 17.63 -14.43 -1.70
N GLY A 160 17.18 -14.91 -2.83
CA GLY A 160 17.99 -15.04 -4.01
C GLY A 160 17.16 -15.21 -5.27
N MET A 161 17.86 -15.34 -6.39
CA MET A 161 17.23 -15.47 -7.71
C MET A 161 17.53 -16.84 -8.30
N GLY A 162 16.54 -17.44 -8.94
CA GLY A 162 16.67 -18.70 -9.64
C GLY A 162 15.64 -18.89 -10.73
N TYR A 163 15.86 -19.86 -11.59
CA TYR A 163 14.89 -20.21 -12.62
C TYR A 163 14.04 -21.38 -12.13
N VAL A 164 12.76 -21.12 -11.94
CA VAL A 164 11.78 -22.17 -11.66
C VAL A 164 11.39 -22.80 -12.98
N ARG A 165 11.57 -24.11 -13.03
CA ARG A 165 11.14 -24.99 -14.11
C ARG A 165 10.11 -25.95 -13.58
N LEU A 166 8.98 -26.01 -14.25
CA LEU A 166 7.89 -26.88 -13.85
C LEU A 166 7.89 -28.10 -14.77
N ASP A 167 8.16 -29.27 -14.18
CA ASP A 167 8.24 -30.52 -14.92
C ASP A 167 6.82 -31.05 -15.14
N ARG A 168 6.28 -30.87 -16.35
CA ARG A 168 4.99 -31.44 -16.72
C ARG A 168 5.23 -32.65 -17.59
N SER A 169 5.03 -33.83 -17.05
CA SER A 169 5.16 -35.09 -17.77
C SER A 169 4.01 -35.39 -18.75
N LEU A 170 3.19 -34.43 -19.12
CA LEU A 170 2.02 -34.62 -19.98
C LEU A 170 2.00 -33.70 -21.19
N ARG A 171 2.30 -34.32 -22.34
CA ARG A 171 2.04 -33.91 -23.74
C ARG A 171 3.09 -33.09 -24.51
N GLN A 172 3.75 -33.84 -25.39
CA GLN A 172 4.08 -33.67 -26.81
C GLN A 172 4.59 -32.33 -27.39
N ASN A 173 4.80 -31.25 -26.64
CA ASN A 173 5.60 -30.13 -27.13
C ASN A 173 6.59 -29.73 -26.03
N ASN A 174 7.85 -30.06 -26.24
CA ASN A 174 8.98 -29.91 -25.33
C ASN A 174 9.42 -28.45 -25.06
N VAL A 175 8.54 -27.51 -24.87
CA VAL A 175 8.89 -26.19 -24.37
C VAL A 175 8.49 -26.13 -22.91
N GLU A 176 9.42 -26.50 -22.03
CA GLU A 176 9.26 -26.34 -20.59
C GLU A 176 9.30 -24.84 -20.25
N PRO A 177 8.25 -24.27 -19.68
CA PRO A 177 8.26 -22.88 -19.30
C PRO A 177 9.29 -22.65 -18.19
N ARG A 178 10.32 -21.85 -18.48
CA ARG A 178 11.27 -21.36 -17.48
C ARG A 178 10.81 -19.98 -17.03
N SER A 179 10.64 -19.79 -15.73
CA SER A 179 10.33 -18.50 -15.14
C SER A 179 11.46 -18.08 -14.21
N LEU A 180 12.03 -16.90 -14.45
CA LEU A 180 12.91 -16.28 -13.45
C LEU A 180 12.08 -15.91 -12.25
N SER A 181 12.42 -16.45 -11.10
CA SER A 181 11.70 -16.26 -9.86
C SER A 181 12.67 -15.84 -8.75
N GLN A 182 12.20 -14.96 -7.90
CA GLN A 182 12.85 -14.64 -6.64
C GLN A 182 12.41 -15.69 -5.62
N TYR A 183 13.34 -16.32 -4.94
CA TYR A 183 12.99 -17.19 -3.83
C TYR A 183 13.23 -16.47 -2.51
N LEU A 184 12.31 -16.67 -1.58
CA LEU A 184 12.42 -16.29 -0.19
C LEU A 184 12.44 -17.56 0.64
N ALA A 185 13.47 -17.69 1.48
CA ALA A 185 13.63 -18.82 2.35
C ALA A 185 13.46 -18.42 3.81
N TYR A 186 12.68 -19.19 4.51
CA TYR A 186 12.44 -19.08 5.94
C TYR A 186 12.65 -20.41 6.63
N SER A 187 12.92 -20.37 7.93
CA SER A 187 12.75 -21.60 8.70
C SER A 187 11.27 -22.02 8.64
N SER A 188 11.03 -23.31 8.65
CA SER A 188 9.66 -23.83 8.64
C SER A 188 8.84 -23.31 9.83
N GLU A 189 9.47 -23.09 10.97
CA GLU A 189 8.84 -22.54 12.16
C GLU A 189 8.41 -21.08 11.96
N ASP A 190 9.31 -20.23 11.49
CA ASP A 190 9.05 -18.81 11.26
C ASP A 190 8.00 -18.60 10.19
N PHE A 191 8.05 -19.39 9.09
CA PHE A 191 7.09 -19.29 8.01
C PHE A 191 5.66 -19.52 8.49
N TYR A 192 5.43 -20.53 9.30
CA TYR A 192 4.09 -20.85 9.80
C TYR A 192 3.64 -19.96 10.95
N GLN A 193 4.54 -19.53 11.83
CA GLN A 193 4.20 -18.64 12.94
C GLN A 193 3.80 -17.25 12.45
N GLN A 194 4.47 -16.71 11.45
CA GLN A 194 4.23 -15.37 10.95
C GLN A 194 2.98 -15.26 10.07
N ARG A 195 2.43 -16.37 9.59
CA ARG A 195 1.24 -16.40 8.71
C ARG A 195 1.34 -15.35 7.59
N VAL A 196 2.51 -15.25 6.99
CA VAL A 196 2.83 -14.21 6.04
C VAL A 196 1.83 -14.18 4.89
N LEU A 197 1.23 -15.33 4.55
CA LEU A 197 0.37 -15.43 3.37
C LEU A 197 -0.84 -16.32 3.60
N PRO A 198 -2.02 -15.92 3.14
CA PRO A 198 -3.16 -16.81 3.05
C PRO A 198 -2.89 -17.87 1.98
N PHE A 199 -2.82 -19.13 2.38
CA PHE A 199 -2.80 -20.24 1.44
C PHE A 199 -4.18 -20.39 0.79
N GLU A 200 -4.22 -20.45 -0.53
CA GLU A 200 -5.45 -20.74 -1.26
C GLU A 200 -5.66 -22.25 -1.46
N GLU A 201 -4.58 -22.99 -1.61
CA GLU A 201 -4.62 -24.44 -1.78
C GLU A 201 -3.36 -25.07 -1.17
N THR A 202 -3.54 -26.09 -0.35
CA THR A 202 -2.46 -26.87 0.24
C THR A 202 -2.78 -28.34 0.15
N ASP A 203 -1.81 -29.21 0.45
CA ASP A 203 -1.99 -30.68 0.60
C ASP A 203 -2.99 -31.04 1.73
N TYR A 204 -3.49 -30.04 2.47
CA TYR A 204 -4.39 -30.23 3.58
C TYR A 204 -5.83 -29.96 3.18
N SER A 205 -6.76 -30.74 3.75
CA SER A 205 -8.17 -30.44 3.64
C SER A 205 -8.46 -29.05 4.26
N THR A 206 -9.41 -28.34 3.67
CA THR A 206 -9.90 -27.05 4.16
C THR A 206 -10.29 -27.08 5.65
N GLU A 207 -10.65 -28.26 6.16
CA GLU A 207 -10.97 -28.51 7.56
C GLU A 207 -9.79 -28.36 8.50
N VAL A 208 -8.59 -28.84 8.11
CA VAL A 208 -7.36 -28.67 8.88
C VAL A 208 -6.93 -27.22 8.90
N LEU A 209 -7.01 -26.52 7.76
CA LEU A 209 -6.73 -25.10 7.68
C LEU A 209 -7.71 -24.25 8.51
N ASN A 210 -8.98 -24.61 8.56
CA ASN A 210 -9.97 -23.93 9.39
C ASN A 210 -9.76 -24.17 10.90
N ARG A 211 -9.34 -25.36 11.30
CA ARG A 211 -8.91 -25.62 12.69
C ARG A 211 -7.65 -24.84 13.06
N PHE A 212 -6.73 -24.73 12.14
CA PHE A 212 -5.53 -23.91 12.25
C PHE A 212 -5.86 -22.45 12.54
N ASN A 213 -6.89 -21.93 11.91
CA ASN A 213 -7.35 -20.54 12.06
C ASN A 213 -8.20 -20.32 13.32
N ALA A 214 -8.77 -21.37 13.90
CA ALA A 214 -9.78 -21.27 14.97
C ALA A 214 -9.22 -21.46 16.40
N SER A 215 -8.08 -22.12 16.59
CA SER A 215 -7.57 -22.40 17.93
C SER A 215 -6.03 -22.45 18.00
N PRO A 216 -5.40 -21.65 18.90
CA PRO A 216 -3.94 -21.67 19.13
C PRO A 216 -3.40 -22.99 19.68
N GLU A 217 -4.22 -23.80 20.34
CA GLU A 217 -3.80 -25.05 21.01
C GLU A 217 -3.88 -26.29 20.09
N GLY A 218 -4.86 -26.35 19.18
CA GLY A 218 -4.91 -27.37 18.12
C GLY A 218 -3.78 -27.23 17.10
N TRP A 219 -3.24 -26.04 17.02
CA TRP A 219 -2.16 -25.59 16.19
C TRP A 219 -0.84 -26.36 16.36
N ARG A 220 -0.48 -26.71 17.60
CA ARG A 220 0.84 -27.34 17.90
C ARG A 220 1.01 -28.76 17.40
N ALA A 221 -0.06 -29.53 17.30
CA ALA A 221 0.01 -30.91 16.81
C ALA A 221 0.06 -30.99 15.28
N ASP A 222 -0.74 -30.15 14.61
CA ASP A 222 -0.79 -30.10 13.14
C ASP A 222 0.43 -29.34 12.56
N PHE A 223 1.01 -28.44 13.35
CA PHE A 223 2.21 -27.67 13.00
C PHE A 223 3.43 -28.53 12.71
N ARG A 224 3.68 -29.59 13.49
CA ARG A 224 4.80 -30.50 13.25
C ARG A 224 4.70 -31.19 11.89
N VAL A 225 3.50 -31.56 11.50
CA VAL A 225 3.26 -32.26 10.23
C VAL A 225 3.47 -31.30 9.05
N LEU A 226 3.04 -30.04 9.18
CA LEU A 226 3.29 -29.00 8.19
C LEU A 226 4.78 -28.66 8.09
N GLN A 227 5.43 -28.55 9.23
CA GLN A 227 6.86 -28.31 9.34
C GLN A 227 7.68 -29.41 8.67
N GLU A 228 7.33 -30.67 8.89
CA GLU A 228 8.00 -31.81 8.26
C GLU A 228 7.81 -31.85 6.74
N ARG A 229 6.68 -31.36 6.22
CA ARG A 229 6.42 -31.29 4.78
C ARG A 229 7.03 -30.11 4.07
N PHE A 230 7.25 -29.00 4.77
CA PHE A 230 7.95 -27.84 4.22
C PHE A 230 9.46 -28.03 4.18
N ARG A 231 10.00 -28.95 4.98
CA ARG A 231 11.43 -29.22 5.01
C ARG A 231 11.96 -29.75 3.68
N GLY A 232 13.14 -29.24 3.32
CA GLY A 232 13.92 -29.75 2.20
C GLY A 232 13.37 -29.35 0.83
N GLU A 233 13.01 -30.31 0.01
CA GLU A 233 12.67 -30.13 -1.42
C GLU A 233 11.25 -29.65 -1.68
N SER A 234 10.68 -28.79 -0.82
CA SER A 234 9.33 -28.27 -0.98
C SER A 234 9.30 -26.84 -1.45
N VAL A 235 8.24 -26.47 -2.18
CA VAL A 235 8.02 -25.11 -2.67
C VAL A 235 6.55 -24.72 -2.57
N ILE A 236 6.34 -23.45 -2.22
CA ILE A 236 5.04 -22.79 -2.29
C ILE A 236 5.09 -21.78 -3.42
N LEU A 237 4.15 -21.87 -4.34
CA LEU A 237 4.10 -21.09 -5.56
C LEU A 237 2.95 -20.06 -5.52
N PRO A 238 3.05 -18.96 -6.27
CA PRO A 238 1.91 -18.08 -6.49
C PRO A 238 0.76 -18.79 -7.21
N VAL A 239 -0.48 -18.41 -6.90
CA VAL A 239 -1.71 -18.95 -7.50
C VAL A 239 -1.73 -18.88 -9.03
N TYR A 240 -0.99 -17.95 -9.61
CA TYR A 240 -0.76 -17.85 -11.05
C TYR A 240 -0.35 -19.19 -11.71
N TYR A 241 0.47 -19.99 -11.02
CA TYR A 241 0.87 -21.31 -11.53
C TYR A 241 -0.27 -22.33 -11.47
N ARG A 242 -1.14 -22.24 -10.45
CA ARG A 242 -2.37 -23.07 -10.38
C ARG A 242 -3.27 -22.80 -11.60
N ASP A 243 -3.42 -21.55 -11.98
CA ASP A 243 -4.25 -21.15 -13.14
C ASP A 243 -3.66 -21.65 -14.47
N GLN A 244 -2.36 -21.92 -14.51
CA GLN A 244 -1.69 -22.61 -15.62
C GLN A 244 -1.89 -24.14 -15.60
N GLY A 245 -2.61 -24.66 -14.60
CA GLY A 245 -2.99 -26.07 -14.48
C GLY A 245 -2.02 -26.93 -13.67
N TYR A 246 -1.13 -26.34 -12.87
CA TYR A 246 -0.31 -27.04 -11.90
C TYR A 246 -1.13 -27.33 -10.63
N ARG A 247 -0.80 -28.43 -9.97
CA ARG A 247 -1.52 -28.87 -8.75
C ARG A 247 -0.54 -29.16 -7.63
N VAL A 248 -1.06 -29.16 -6.42
CA VAL A 248 -0.32 -29.62 -5.24
C VAL A 248 0.07 -31.08 -5.46
N GLY A 249 1.34 -31.39 -5.16
CA GLY A 249 1.95 -32.69 -5.39
C GLY A 249 2.72 -32.83 -6.70
N ASP A 250 2.56 -31.89 -7.66
CA ASP A 250 3.36 -31.87 -8.88
C ASP A 250 4.83 -31.55 -8.57
N THR A 251 5.72 -31.95 -9.48
CA THR A 251 7.16 -31.70 -9.38
C THR A 251 7.56 -30.44 -10.13
N ALA A 252 8.51 -29.74 -9.55
CA ALA A 252 9.18 -28.58 -10.12
C ALA A 252 10.69 -28.71 -9.92
N SER A 253 11.46 -27.86 -10.52
CA SER A 253 12.89 -27.73 -10.19
C SER A 253 13.30 -26.26 -10.13
N LEU A 254 14.17 -25.92 -9.18
CA LEU A 254 14.83 -24.62 -9.08
C LEU A 254 16.23 -24.76 -9.65
N SER A 255 16.51 -24.00 -10.68
CA SER A 255 17.83 -23.95 -11.32
C SER A 255 18.56 -22.69 -10.90
N ILE A 256 19.74 -22.85 -10.39
CA ILE A 256 20.66 -21.76 -10.07
C ILE A 256 21.99 -21.95 -10.80
N PHE A 257 22.75 -20.86 -10.94
CA PHE A 257 24.11 -20.95 -11.41
C PHE A 257 25.04 -21.26 -10.23
N SER A 258 25.74 -22.39 -10.28
CA SER A 258 26.75 -22.77 -9.30
C SER A 258 28.12 -22.26 -9.73
N VAL A 259 28.78 -21.51 -8.86
CA VAL A 259 30.16 -21.09 -9.06
C VAL A 259 31.12 -22.26 -8.97
N LYS A 260 30.87 -23.18 -8.01
CA LYS A 260 31.73 -24.37 -7.80
C LYS A 260 31.71 -25.36 -8.96
N LYS A 261 30.57 -25.52 -9.64
CA LYS A 261 30.40 -26.45 -10.76
C LYS A 261 30.51 -25.77 -12.12
N GLU A 262 30.72 -24.45 -12.14
CA GLU A 262 30.76 -23.63 -13.36
C GLU A 262 29.57 -23.87 -14.31
N GLY A 263 28.36 -24.09 -13.71
CA GLY A 263 27.19 -24.44 -14.49
C GLY A 263 25.87 -24.38 -13.73
N GLU A 264 24.80 -24.74 -14.45
CA GLU A 264 23.45 -24.79 -13.90
C GLU A 264 23.31 -26.03 -12.99
N VAL A 265 22.95 -25.79 -11.72
CA VAL A 265 22.58 -26.85 -10.78
C VAL A 265 21.06 -26.79 -10.57
N ARG A 266 20.43 -27.97 -10.54
CA ARG A 266 19.00 -28.11 -10.38
C ARG A 266 18.66 -28.79 -9.06
N TYR A 267 17.80 -28.16 -8.32
CA TYR A 267 17.21 -28.70 -7.10
C TYR A 267 15.80 -29.16 -7.39
N PRO A 268 15.49 -30.45 -7.18
CA PRO A 268 14.12 -30.93 -7.33
C PRO A 268 13.23 -30.30 -6.27
N LEU A 269 12.00 -29.96 -6.64
CA LEU A 269 11.02 -29.34 -5.75
C LEU A 269 9.68 -30.06 -5.90
N ARG A 270 8.97 -30.19 -4.79
CA ARG A 270 7.60 -30.62 -4.75
C ARG A 270 6.68 -29.45 -4.40
N ILE A 271 5.65 -29.23 -5.19
CA ILE A 271 4.66 -28.19 -4.93
C ILE A 271 3.78 -28.64 -3.76
N ILE A 272 3.83 -27.92 -2.65
CA ILE A 272 3.06 -28.23 -1.43
C ILE A 272 1.88 -27.28 -1.22
N GLY A 273 1.83 -26.15 -1.95
CA GLY A 273 0.74 -25.22 -1.83
C GLY A 273 0.86 -24.05 -2.79
N PHE A 274 -0.24 -23.31 -2.87
CA PHE A 274 -0.31 -22.06 -3.61
C PHE A 274 -0.73 -20.93 -2.68
N TYR A 275 -0.19 -19.73 -2.91
CA TYR A 275 -0.54 -18.53 -2.17
C TYR A 275 -1.01 -17.44 -3.12
N ASN A 276 -1.86 -16.56 -2.61
CA ASN A 276 -2.30 -15.39 -3.34
C ASN A 276 -1.33 -14.21 -3.08
N PRO A 277 -0.55 -13.78 -4.10
CA PRO A 277 0.37 -12.66 -3.95
C PRO A 277 -0.33 -11.29 -3.85
N GLY A 278 -1.66 -11.25 -3.87
CA GLY A 278 -2.48 -10.04 -3.85
C GLY A 278 -2.45 -9.35 -5.20
N VAL A 279 -1.46 -8.54 -5.45
CA VAL A 279 -1.34 -7.80 -6.71
C VAL A 279 -0.33 -8.47 -7.64
N SER A 280 -0.86 -9.14 -8.67
CA SER A 280 -0.02 -9.52 -9.81
C SER A 280 0.33 -8.27 -10.57
N PRO A 281 1.47 -7.76 -10.82
CA PRO A 281 2.62 -8.43 -11.40
C PRO A 281 3.79 -8.68 -10.44
N PHE A 282 3.69 -8.29 -9.19
CA PHE A 282 4.84 -8.16 -8.29
C PHE A 282 5.11 -9.40 -7.44
N GLY A 283 4.09 -9.97 -6.84
CA GLY A 283 4.22 -11.21 -6.10
C GLY A 283 4.20 -12.48 -6.98
N GLY A 284 3.82 -12.34 -8.25
CA GLY A 284 3.64 -13.48 -9.16
C GLY A 284 4.92 -14.23 -9.57
N LYS A 285 6.09 -13.78 -9.11
CA LYS A 285 7.37 -14.44 -9.36
C LYS A 285 8.12 -14.82 -8.09
N THR A 286 7.59 -14.51 -6.92
CA THR A 286 8.20 -14.88 -5.65
C THR A 286 7.77 -16.30 -5.30
N ILE A 287 8.72 -17.14 -4.90
CA ILE A 287 8.46 -18.50 -4.42
C ILE A 287 9.00 -18.63 -3.01
N PHE A 288 8.38 -19.49 -2.21
CA PHE A 288 8.85 -19.77 -0.85
C PHE A 288 9.47 -21.16 -0.80
N ILE A 289 10.67 -21.23 -0.25
CA ILE A 289 11.42 -22.47 -0.04
C ILE A 289 11.87 -22.58 1.41
N ASP A 290 12.25 -23.75 1.80
CA ASP A 290 12.81 -24.00 3.14
C ASP A 290 14.25 -23.46 3.26
N LYS A 291 14.62 -23.02 4.46
CA LYS A 291 15.95 -22.52 4.79
C LYS A 291 17.05 -23.57 4.57
N GLU A 292 16.77 -24.85 4.83
CA GLU A 292 17.73 -25.94 4.58
C GLU A 292 18.11 -26.02 3.09
N LEU A 293 17.13 -25.82 2.19
CA LEU A 293 17.39 -25.76 0.76
C LEU A 293 18.19 -24.51 0.38
N ALA A 294 17.87 -23.34 0.94
CA ALA A 294 18.61 -22.10 0.71
C ALA A 294 20.08 -22.23 1.18
N THR A 295 20.31 -22.90 2.31
CA THR A 295 21.68 -23.21 2.77
C THR A 295 22.45 -24.05 1.76
N SER A 296 21.80 -25.06 1.18
CA SER A 296 22.40 -25.90 0.13
C SER A 296 22.73 -25.08 -1.13
N ILE A 297 21.81 -24.20 -1.54
CA ILE A 297 22.00 -23.27 -2.66
C ILE A 297 23.19 -22.34 -2.41
N ARG A 298 23.26 -21.76 -1.21
CA ARG A 298 24.33 -20.84 -0.80
C ARG A 298 25.69 -21.51 -0.85
N SER A 299 25.78 -22.76 -0.40
CA SER A 299 27.04 -23.53 -0.43
C SER A 299 27.54 -23.79 -1.83
N GLU A 300 26.68 -23.92 -2.83
CA GLU A 300 27.02 -24.14 -4.24
C GLU A 300 27.29 -22.81 -4.99
N SER A 301 26.61 -21.72 -4.62
CA SER A 301 26.77 -20.40 -5.25
C SER A 301 27.81 -19.51 -4.59
N GLU A 302 28.44 -19.98 -3.51
CA GLU A 302 29.36 -19.16 -2.68
C GLU A 302 28.73 -17.86 -2.17
N GLY A 303 27.38 -17.89 -1.99
CA GLY A 303 26.62 -16.72 -1.55
C GLY A 303 26.38 -15.65 -2.62
N LEU A 304 26.78 -15.89 -3.86
CA LEU A 304 26.68 -14.89 -4.93
C LEU A 304 25.20 -14.60 -5.26
N GLY A 305 24.81 -13.32 -5.16
CA GLY A 305 23.43 -12.88 -5.42
C GLY A 305 22.41 -13.28 -4.36
N MET A 306 22.87 -13.72 -3.18
CA MET A 306 22.01 -14.00 -2.03
C MET A 306 22.05 -12.85 -1.02
N HIS A 307 20.87 -12.47 -0.56
CA HIS A 307 20.71 -11.48 0.50
C HIS A 307 20.13 -12.17 1.73
N ASN A 308 20.56 -11.76 2.90
CA ASN A 308 20.02 -12.22 4.17
C ASN A 308 19.85 -11.05 5.12
N GLY A 309 18.98 -11.19 6.11
CA GLY A 309 18.66 -10.12 7.04
C GLY A 309 17.46 -10.46 7.89
N TRP A 310 16.87 -9.42 8.46
CA TRP A 310 15.61 -9.52 9.18
C TRP A 310 14.50 -8.80 8.44
N GLN A 311 13.38 -9.46 8.30
CA GLN A 311 12.12 -8.90 7.84
C GLN A 311 11.26 -8.54 9.04
N VAL A 312 10.83 -7.28 9.11
CA VAL A 312 9.98 -6.75 10.17
C VAL A 312 8.56 -6.61 9.64
N PHE A 313 7.60 -7.25 10.31
CA PHE A 313 6.19 -7.19 10.01
C PHE A 313 5.48 -6.31 11.03
N LEU A 314 4.75 -5.31 10.54
CA LEU A 314 4.01 -4.36 11.34
C LEU A 314 2.51 -4.52 11.11
N PRO A 315 1.68 -4.39 12.17
CA PRO A 315 0.23 -4.50 12.04
C PRO A 315 -0.39 -3.33 11.27
N ASP A 316 0.20 -2.14 11.34
CA ASP A 316 -0.27 -0.95 10.62
C ASP A 316 0.82 -0.39 9.68
N VAL A 317 0.52 -0.42 8.40
CA VAL A 317 1.39 0.10 7.33
C VAL A 317 1.68 1.60 7.49
N LYS A 318 0.80 2.36 8.15
CA LYS A 318 0.98 3.80 8.40
C LYS A 318 2.13 4.11 9.34
N GLU A 319 2.50 3.17 10.20
CA GLU A 319 3.59 3.33 11.17
C GLU A 319 4.97 3.06 10.56
N ILE A 320 5.05 2.50 9.35
CA ILE A 320 6.32 2.14 8.70
C ILE A 320 7.34 3.29 8.72
N PRO A 321 7.02 4.54 8.29
CA PRO A 321 8.04 5.59 8.26
C PRO A 321 8.53 6.05 9.64
N SER A 322 7.69 5.95 10.67
CA SER A 322 8.06 6.31 12.03
C SER A 322 8.93 5.24 12.69
N ILE A 323 8.56 3.98 12.50
CA ILE A 323 9.30 2.82 13.04
C ILE A 323 10.64 2.67 12.33
N LYS A 324 10.71 2.87 11.00
CA LYS A 324 12.00 2.89 10.28
C LYS A 324 12.99 3.88 10.90
N ARG A 325 12.55 5.14 11.12
CA ARG A 325 13.39 6.17 11.74
C ARG A 325 13.81 5.83 13.16
N ALA A 326 12.91 5.23 13.93
CA ALA A 326 13.20 4.79 15.30
C ALA A 326 14.23 3.66 15.31
N LEU A 327 14.11 2.67 14.44
CA LEU A 327 15.09 1.57 14.28
C LEU A 327 16.46 2.09 13.87
N GLN A 328 16.53 3.02 12.91
CA GLN A 328 17.78 3.67 12.51
C GLN A 328 18.43 4.42 13.67
N GLY A 329 17.64 5.15 14.46
CA GLY A 329 18.11 5.84 15.67
C GLY A 329 18.67 4.88 16.71
N LEU A 330 17.96 3.79 16.95
CA LEU A 330 18.31 2.76 17.91
C LEU A 330 19.63 2.04 17.56
N LEU A 331 19.81 1.68 16.30
CA LEU A 331 21.06 1.08 15.82
C LEU A 331 22.23 2.07 15.89
N LYS A 332 21.96 3.37 15.69
CA LYS A 332 22.96 4.42 15.85
C LYS A 332 23.37 4.63 17.30
N GLU A 333 22.44 4.64 18.23
CA GLU A 333 22.71 4.70 19.67
C GLU A 333 23.48 3.48 20.17
N ALA A 334 23.20 2.30 19.59
CA ALA A 334 23.94 1.07 19.87
C ALA A 334 25.35 1.02 19.26
N GLY A 335 25.74 1.99 18.42
CA GLY A 335 27.03 2.06 17.76
C GLY A 335 27.24 1.07 16.61
N VAL A 336 26.17 0.39 16.16
CA VAL A 336 26.25 -0.64 15.11
C VAL A 336 25.57 -0.23 13.79
N SER A 337 25.13 1.03 13.67
CA SER A 337 24.39 1.50 12.50
C SER A 337 25.16 1.39 11.18
N SER A 338 26.48 1.41 11.21
CA SER A 338 27.31 1.29 10.00
C SER A 338 27.30 -0.12 9.40
N TYR A 339 26.91 -1.12 10.17
CA TYR A 339 26.84 -2.52 9.73
C TYR A 339 25.47 -2.89 9.13
N TRP A 340 24.48 -2.02 9.28
CA TRP A 340 23.11 -2.31 8.95
C TRP A 340 22.49 -1.27 8.05
N GLU A 341 21.78 -1.72 7.03
CA GLU A 341 20.92 -0.91 6.21
C GLU A 341 19.45 -1.21 6.57
N VAL A 342 18.71 -0.15 6.92
CA VAL A 342 17.29 -0.26 7.25
C VAL A 342 16.48 0.34 6.11
N SER A 343 15.85 -0.51 5.34
CA SER A 343 14.99 -0.15 4.22
C SER A 343 13.52 -0.41 4.55
N SER A 344 12.62 0.37 4.00
CA SER A 344 11.18 0.15 4.10
C SER A 344 10.62 -0.28 2.76
N LEU A 345 9.38 -0.76 2.74
CA LEU A 345 8.67 -1.11 1.53
C LEU A 345 8.70 0.02 0.47
N TYR A 346 8.74 1.28 0.92
CA TYR A 346 8.80 2.46 0.05
C TYR A 346 10.16 2.70 -0.59
N ASP A 347 11.22 2.07 -0.09
CA ASP A 347 12.60 2.24 -0.57
C ASP A 347 13.03 1.13 -1.54
N TYR A 348 12.32 -0.01 -1.58
CA TYR A 348 12.69 -1.12 -2.45
C TYR A 348 12.66 -0.70 -3.91
N GLU A 349 13.77 -0.87 -4.61
CA GLU A 349 13.95 -0.45 -6.00
C GLU A 349 12.83 -0.98 -6.92
N PHE A 350 12.35 -2.17 -6.62
CA PHE A 350 11.32 -2.82 -7.42
C PHE A 350 9.92 -2.22 -7.19
N PHE A 351 9.60 -1.77 -5.98
CA PHE A 351 8.27 -1.25 -5.62
C PHE A 351 8.18 0.26 -5.74
N LYS A 352 9.30 0.95 -5.53
CA LYS A 352 9.35 2.42 -5.57
C LYS A 352 8.72 3.02 -6.81
N PRO A 353 9.04 2.60 -8.06
CA PRO A 353 8.43 3.18 -9.26
C PRO A 353 6.91 3.05 -9.30
N ILE A 354 6.39 1.97 -8.70
CA ILE A 354 4.96 1.68 -8.71
C ILE A 354 4.24 2.51 -7.68
N LEU A 355 4.80 2.62 -6.48
CA LEU A 355 4.26 3.47 -5.43
C LEU A 355 4.29 4.94 -5.84
N ASP A 356 5.37 5.37 -6.51
CA ASP A 356 5.50 6.71 -7.09
C ASP A 356 4.45 6.94 -8.20
N GLN A 357 4.18 5.94 -9.06
CA GLN A 357 3.14 6.01 -10.06
C GLN A 357 1.74 6.12 -9.43
N LEU A 358 1.43 5.29 -8.43
CA LEU A 358 0.15 5.36 -7.71
C LEU A 358 -0.06 6.73 -7.05
N GLN A 359 0.99 7.30 -6.46
CA GLN A 359 0.93 8.64 -5.89
C GLN A 359 0.72 9.70 -6.98
N SER A 360 1.40 9.59 -8.11
CA SER A 360 1.24 10.49 -9.26
C SER A 360 -0.17 10.42 -9.81
N ASP A 361 -0.74 9.23 -9.95
CA ASP A 361 -2.11 9.01 -10.41
C ASP A 361 -3.11 9.66 -9.44
N GLN A 362 -2.91 9.51 -8.13
CA GLN A 362 -3.76 10.16 -7.13
C GLN A 362 -3.74 11.69 -7.25
N VAL A 363 -2.57 12.29 -7.46
CA VAL A 363 -2.43 13.74 -7.68
C VAL A 363 -3.14 14.15 -8.98
N LEU A 364 -2.95 13.40 -10.07
CA LEU A 364 -3.59 13.66 -11.36
C LEU A 364 -5.12 13.62 -11.24
N PHE A 365 -5.67 12.62 -10.60
CA PHE A 365 -7.11 12.51 -10.38
C PHE A 365 -7.66 13.60 -9.45
N SER A 366 -6.88 14.05 -8.47
CA SER A 366 -7.24 15.19 -7.63
C SER A 366 -7.33 16.48 -8.46
N ILE A 367 -6.39 16.70 -9.37
CA ILE A 367 -6.41 17.84 -10.30
C ILE A 367 -7.62 17.77 -11.23
N VAL A 368 -7.89 16.61 -11.83
CA VAL A 368 -9.06 16.41 -12.69
C VAL A 368 -10.36 16.67 -11.92
N SER A 369 -10.50 16.12 -10.72
CA SER A 369 -11.66 16.37 -9.85
C SER A 369 -11.85 17.84 -9.53
N PHE A 370 -10.76 18.56 -9.29
CA PHE A 370 -10.79 20.01 -9.03
C PHE A 370 -11.25 20.80 -10.27
N ILE A 371 -10.76 20.45 -11.45
CA ILE A 371 -11.17 21.09 -12.72
C ILE A 371 -12.68 20.85 -12.97
N VAL A 372 -13.14 19.60 -12.80
CA VAL A 372 -14.56 19.23 -12.98
C VAL A 372 -15.42 19.98 -11.97
N LEU A 373 -14.93 20.19 -10.74
CA LEU A 373 -15.62 20.99 -9.72
C LEU A 373 -15.76 22.45 -10.14
N ILE A 374 -14.72 23.06 -10.72
CA ILE A 374 -14.77 24.42 -11.26
C ILE A 374 -15.84 24.51 -12.36
N VAL A 375 -15.88 23.53 -13.28
CA VAL A 375 -16.89 23.48 -14.34
C VAL A 375 -18.31 23.34 -13.74
N ALA A 376 -18.49 22.51 -12.72
CA ALA A 376 -19.76 22.41 -12.00
C ALA A 376 -20.18 23.73 -11.35
N CYS A 377 -19.24 24.45 -10.74
CA CYS A 377 -19.51 25.75 -10.14
C CYS A 377 -19.85 26.84 -11.17
N SER A 378 -19.50 26.68 -12.45
CA SER A 378 -19.95 27.60 -13.51
C SER A 378 -21.48 27.60 -13.66
N ASN A 379 -22.14 26.49 -13.36
CA ASN A 379 -23.62 26.44 -13.32
C ASN A 379 -24.22 27.28 -12.20
N VAL A 380 -23.47 27.43 -11.08
CA VAL A 380 -23.88 28.34 -10.00
C VAL A 380 -23.83 29.79 -10.44
N VAL A 381 -22.86 30.16 -11.29
CA VAL A 381 -22.79 31.50 -11.91
C VAL A 381 -24.05 31.75 -12.75
N THR A 382 -24.42 30.81 -13.62
CA THR A 382 -25.61 30.91 -14.46
C THR A 382 -26.89 31.01 -13.62
N MET A 383 -27.02 30.18 -12.59
CA MET A 383 -28.11 30.26 -11.62
C MET A 383 -28.17 31.62 -10.96
N SER A 384 -27.01 32.14 -10.52
CA SER A 384 -26.92 33.45 -9.85
C SER A 384 -27.32 34.60 -10.77
N ILE A 385 -26.91 34.57 -12.05
CA ILE A 385 -27.33 35.53 -13.07
C ILE A 385 -28.85 35.56 -13.21
N LEU A 386 -29.45 34.38 -13.30
CA LEU A 386 -30.90 34.22 -13.43
C LEU A 386 -31.64 34.72 -12.18
N LEU A 387 -31.14 34.37 -10.98
CA LEU A 387 -31.68 34.85 -9.72
C LEU A 387 -31.63 36.37 -9.61
N VAL A 388 -30.50 36.96 -9.97
CA VAL A 388 -30.30 38.42 -9.97
C VAL A 388 -31.27 39.08 -10.97
N ASN A 389 -31.36 38.56 -12.20
CA ASN A 389 -32.26 39.09 -13.23
C ASN A 389 -33.74 39.04 -12.82
N ASN A 390 -34.17 37.92 -12.27
CA ASN A 390 -35.55 37.74 -11.85
C ASN A 390 -35.92 38.57 -10.60
N ASN A 391 -34.97 39.00 -9.84
CA ASN A 391 -35.19 39.80 -8.60
C ASN A 391 -34.66 41.24 -8.70
N LYS A 392 -34.40 41.75 -9.94
CA LYS A 392 -33.86 43.11 -10.14
C LYS A 392 -34.63 44.19 -9.41
N LYS A 393 -35.99 44.17 -9.44
CA LYS A 393 -36.83 45.13 -8.75
C LYS A 393 -36.66 45.06 -7.22
N GLU A 394 -36.65 43.87 -6.62
CA GLU A 394 -36.41 43.68 -5.19
C GLU A 394 -35.02 44.18 -4.78
N ILE A 395 -33.98 43.93 -5.61
CA ILE A 395 -32.61 44.43 -5.42
C ILE A 395 -32.55 45.96 -5.50
N GLY A 396 -33.27 46.54 -6.48
CA GLY A 396 -33.36 47.99 -6.62
C GLY A 396 -33.96 48.69 -5.38
N ILE A 397 -35.05 48.11 -4.83
CA ILE A 397 -35.69 48.59 -3.60
C ILE A 397 -34.74 48.49 -2.41
N LEU A 398 -34.07 47.33 -2.23
CA LEU A 398 -33.08 47.14 -1.16
C LEU A 398 -31.91 48.16 -1.24
N LYS A 399 -31.47 48.48 -2.46
CA LYS A 399 -30.45 49.46 -2.70
C LYS A 399 -30.91 50.89 -2.42
N ALA A 400 -32.15 51.21 -2.78
CA ALA A 400 -32.79 52.49 -2.44
C ALA A 400 -32.95 52.67 -0.92
N MET A 401 -33.14 51.58 -0.17
CA MET A 401 -33.19 51.56 1.29
C MET A 401 -31.78 51.58 1.95
N GLY A 402 -30.71 51.71 1.18
CA GLY A 402 -29.33 51.87 1.70
C GLY A 402 -28.52 50.58 1.82
N ALA A 403 -28.97 49.48 1.18
CA ALA A 403 -28.16 48.27 1.16
C ALA A 403 -26.88 48.44 0.35
N SER A 404 -25.72 48.20 0.97
CA SER A 404 -24.42 48.33 0.30
C SER A 404 -24.21 47.21 -0.75
N SER A 405 -23.44 47.53 -1.80
CA SER A 405 -23.08 46.59 -2.84
C SER A 405 -22.37 45.35 -2.29
N SER A 406 -21.63 45.49 -1.19
CA SER A 406 -20.96 44.37 -0.51
C SER A 406 -21.96 43.40 0.17
N ARG A 407 -23.03 43.94 0.75
CA ARG A 407 -24.09 43.07 1.35
C ARG A 407 -24.87 42.31 0.30
N LEU A 408 -25.15 42.90 -0.86
CA LEU A 408 -25.79 42.21 -1.97
C LEU A 408 -24.91 41.05 -2.50
N ARG A 409 -23.60 41.31 -2.67
CA ARG A 409 -22.63 40.26 -3.05
C ARG A 409 -22.62 39.11 -2.04
N LEU A 410 -22.65 39.41 -0.75
CA LEU A 410 -22.65 38.42 0.32
C LEU A 410 -23.93 37.60 0.30
N VAL A 411 -25.11 38.16 0.07
CA VAL A 411 -26.38 37.45 -0.05
C VAL A 411 -26.33 36.44 -1.19
N PHE A 412 -25.88 36.82 -2.40
CA PHE A 412 -25.81 35.93 -3.54
C PHE A 412 -24.65 34.90 -3.41
N GLY A 413 -23.53 35.29 -2.77
CA GLY A 413 -22.49 34.38 -2.39
C GLY A 413 -22.99 33.30 -1.42
N LEU A 414 -23.80 33.67 -0.43
CA LEU A 414 -24.47 32.74 0.47
C LEU A 414 -25.48 31.82 -0.26
N CYS A 415 -26.21 32.34 -1.26
CA CYS A 415 -27.07 31.51 -2.11
C CYS A 415 -26.25 30.42 -2.83
N GLY A 416 -25.11 30.81 -3.43
CA GLY A 416 -24.19 29.88 -4.08
C GLY A 416 -23.64 28.86 -3.09
N ALA A 417 -23.15 29.30 -1.93
CA ALA A 417 -22.62 28.45 -0.87
C ALA A 417 -23.65 27.43 -0.37
N CYS A 418 -24.91 27.87 -0.12
CA CYS A 418 -25.98 26.97 0.29
C CYS A 418 -26.30 25.94 -0.78
N SER A 419 -26.39 26.34 -2.06
CA SER A 419 -26.62 25.42 -3.18
C SER A 419 -25.47 24.41 -3.30
N GLY A 420 -24.24 24.90 -3.17
CA GLY A 420 -23.01 24.08 -3.17
C GLY A 420 -23.00 23.05 -2.04
N LEU A 421 -23.30 23.50 -0.80
CA LEU A 421 -23.37 22.60 0.37
C LEU A 421 -24.43 21.54 0.24
N VAL A 422 -25.66 21.92 -0.18
CA VAL A 422 -26.76 20.96 -0.37
C VAL A 422 -26.38 19.93 -1.44
N GLY A 423 -25.85 20.38 -2.59
CA GLY A 423 -25.39 19.50 -3.65
C GLY A 423 -24.26 18.57 -3.18
N ALA A 424 -23.26 19.12 -2.49
CA ALA A 424 -22.13 18.33 -1.99
C ALA A 424 -22.55 17.32 -0.92
N PHE A 425 -23.50 17.66 -0.04
CA PHE A 425 -24.03 16.73 0.95
C PHE A 425 -24.82 15.59 0.31
N ILE A 426 -25.69 15.90 -0.65
CA ILE A 426 -26.44 14.89 -1.42
C ILE A 426 -25.45 13.99 -2.19
N GLY A 427 -24.46 14.57 -2.87
CA GLY A 427 -23.42 13.82 -3.60
C GLY A 427 -22.61 12.89 -2.69
N SER A 428 -22.25 13.35 -1.48
CA SER A 428 -21.53 12.53 -0.50
C SER A 428 -22.37 11.36 0.02
N ILE A 429 -23.66 11.57 0.26
CA ILE A 429 -24.58 10.47 0.67
C ILE A 429 -24.70 9.45 -0.46
N LEU A 430 -24.90 9.90 -1.70
CA LEU A 430 -24.97 9.01 -2.86
C LEU A 430 -23.66 8.22 -3.01
N ALA A 431 -22.52 8.86 -2.82
CA ALA A 431 -21.20 8.20 -2.86
C ALA A 431 -21.09 7.12 -1.77
N MET A 432 -21.52 7.41 -0.55
CA MET A 432 -21.51 6.44 0.55
C MET A 432 -22.37 5.22 0.25
N VAL A 433 -23.58 5.44 -0.30
CA VAL A 433 -24.49 4.36 -0.71
C VAL A 433 -23.86 3.53 -1.84
N THR A 434 -23.25 4.19 -2.83
CA THR A 434 -22.59 3.52 -3.97
C THR A 434 -21.41 2.68 -3.50
N LEU A 435 -20.54 3.22 -2.63
CA LEU A 435 -19.39 2.49 -2.10
C LEU A 435 -19.81 1.25 -1.31
N LYS A 436 -20.84 1.35 -0.48
CA LYS A 436 -21.38 0.18 0.25
C LYS A 436 -21.95 -0.90 -0.68
N ASN A 437 -22.41 -0.53 -1.86
CA ASN A 437 -22.99 -1.45 -2.84
C ASN A 437 -22.12 -1.60 -4.10
N LEU A 438 -20.81 -1.37 -3.97
CA LEU A 438 -19.88 -1.35 -5.11
C LEU A 438 -19.90 -2.68 -5.88
N ASN A 439 -20.01 -3.80 -5.20
CA ASN A 439 -20.09 -5.14 -5.81
C ASN A 439 -21.33 -5.28 -6.73
N VAL A 440 -22.45 -4.67 -6.39
CA VAL A 440 -23.64 -4.68 -7.26
C VAL A 440 -23.37 -3.89 -8.53
N LEU A 441 -22.72 -2.74 -8.39
CA LEU A 441 -22.36 -1.89 -9.54
C LEU A 441 -21.35 -2.59 -10.47
N THR A 442 -20.34 -3.25 -9.90
CA THR A 442 -19.33 -4.00 -10.69
C THR A 442 -19.95 -5.18 -11.42
N ASN A 443 -20.83 -5.94 -10.76
CA ASN A 443 -21.55 -7.05 -11.38
C ASN A 443 -22.45 -6.57 -12.53
N TRP A 444 -23.18 -5.46 -12.33
CA TRP A 444 -24.00 -4.87 -13.38
C TRP A 444 -23.16 -4.41 -14.58
N LEU A 445 -22.00 -3.80 -14.31
CA LEU A 445 -21.07 -3.38 -15.35
C LEU A 445 -20.48 -4.58 -16.12
N SER A 446 -20.16 -5.68 -15.42
CA SER A 446 -19.70 -6.93 -16.02
C SER A 446 -20.73 -7.54 -16.94
N VAL A 447 -22.02 -7.52 -16.54
CA VAL A 447 -23.14 -8.00 -17.39
C VAL A 447 -23.27 -7.14 -18.64
N LEU A 448 -23.16 -5.81 -18.52
CA LEU A 448 -23.22 -4.91 -19.69
C LEU A 448 -22.06 -5.09 -20.67
N GLN A 449 -20.86 -5.37 -20.15
CA GLN A 449 -19.66 -5.55 -21.00
C GLN A 449 -19.52 -6.98 -21.54
N GLY A 450 -20.29 -7.94 -21.05
CA GLY A 450 -20.18 -9.35 -21.39
C GLY A 450 -18.86 -10.00 -20.95
N ARG A 451 -18.11 -9.34 -20.05
CA ARG A 451 -16.86 -9.81 -19.45
C ARG A 451 -16.72 -9.24 -18.04
N GLU A 452 -15.84 -9.80 -17.24
CA GLU A 452 -15.51 -9.23 -15.93
C GLU A 452 -15.02 -7.78 -16.09
N ALA A 453 -15.69 -6.85 -15.42
CA ALA A 453 -15.37 -5.43 -15.50
C ALA A 453 -14.02 -5.11 -14.85
N PHE A 454 -13.66 -5.89 -13.82
CA PHE A 454 -12.39 -5.77 -13.10
C PHE A 454 -11.75 -7.15 -13.01
N ASN A 455 -10.46 -7.23 -13.35
CA ASN A 455 -9.71 -8.46 -13.23
C ASN A 455 -9.38 -8.74 -11.75
N PRO A 456 -9.87 -9.84 -11.16
CA PRO A 456 -9.61 -10.17 -9.74
C PRO A 456 -8.11 -10.26 -9.40
N SER A 457 -7.27 -10.66 -10.36
CA SER A 457 -5.82 -10.75 -10.17
C SER A 457 -5.13 -9.40 -9.94
N PHE A 458 -5.75 -8.28 -10.36
CA PHE A 458 -5.20 -6.92 -10.15
C PHE A 458 -5.92 -6.16 -9.04
N PHE A 459 -7.23 -6.34 -8.92
CA PHE A 459 -8.06 -5.55 -8.02
C PHE A 459 -8.49 -6.35 -6.78
N GLY A 460 -8.18 -7.66 -6.73
CA GLY A 460 -8.69 -8.59 -5.73
C GLY A 460 -10.15 -8.96 -6.00
N GLU A 461 -10.69 -9.92 -5.25
CA GLU A 461 -12.07 -10.40 -5.42
C GLU A 461 -13.14 -9.31 -5.20
N GLN A 462 -12.82 -8.30 -4.42
CA GLN A 462 -13.75 -7.18 -4.13
C GLN A 462 -12.99 -5.86 -4.14
N LEU A 463 -13.57 -4.85 -4.78
CA LEU A 463 -13.05 -3.49 -4.72
C LEU A 463 -13.16 -2.91 -3.31
N PRO A 464 -12.21 -2.05 -2.89
CA PRO A 464 -12.27 -1.40 -1.59
C PRO A 464 -13.54 -0.56 -1.44
N GLN A 465 -14.23 -0.72 -0.32
CA GLN A 465 -15.49 -0.03 -0.02
C GLN A 465 -15.30 1.11 1.00
N ASP A 466 -14.04 1.43 1.31
CA ASP A 466 -13.69 2.38 2.35
C ASP A 466 -14.05 3.82 1.95
N PHE A 467 -14.82 4.47 2.80
CA PHE A 467 -15.18 5.87 2.63
C PHE A 467 -14.09 6.77 3.22
N HIS A 468 -13.30 7.41 2.35
CA HIS A 468 -12.19 8.24 2.79
C HIS A 468 -12.66 9.63 3.25
N LEU A 469 -12.96 9.75 4.54
CA LEU A 469 -13.49 10.96 5.15
C LEU A 469 -12.67 12.24 4.90
N PRO A 470 -11.32 12.23 4.97
CA PRO A 470 -10.52 13.42 4.67
C PRO A 470 -10.75 13.98 3.27
N THR A 471 -10.82 13.14 2.23
CA THR A 471 -11.11 13.56 0.86
C THR A 471 -12.49 14.23 0.77
N VAL A 472 -13.49 13.66 1.42
CA VAL A 472 -14.85 14.23 1.44
C VAL A 472 -14.84 15.61 2.08
N MET A 473 -14.16 15.79 3.20
CA MET A 473 -14.07 17.08 3.89
C MET A 473 -13.38 18.15 3.01
N TRP A 474 -12.29 17.79 2.31
CA TRP A 474 -11.62 18.71 1.38
C TRP A 474 -12.51 19.09 0.19
N LEU A 475 -13.25 18.12 -0.38
CA LEU A 475 -14.20 18.38 -1.47
C LEU A 475 -15.38 19.26 -0.99
N LEU A 476 -15.93 19.02 0.20
CA LEU A 476 -16.98 19.85 0.78
C LEU A 476 -16.51 21.30 0.99
N LEU A 477 -15.31 21.49 1.56
CA LEU A 477 -14.73 22.81 1.78
C LEU A 477 -14.44 23.53 0.45
N GLY A 478 -13.84 22.84 -0.50
CA GLY A 478 -13.56 23.37 -1.84
C GLY A 478 -14.84 23.78 -2.56
N THR A 479 -15.87 22.94 -2.50
CA THR A 479 -17.18 23.22 -3.09
C THR A 479 -17.84 24.44 -2.46
N LEU A 480 -17.79 24.53 -1.13
CA LEU A 480 -18.34 25.69 -0.41
C LEU A 480 -17.69 27.01 -0.86
N ILE A 481 -16.37 27.03 -0.92
CA ILE A 481 -15.60 28.22 -1.31
C ILE A 481 -15.88 28.60 -2.78
N LEU A 482 -15.75 27.62 -3.68
CA LEU A 482 -15.95 27.85 -5.12
C LEU A 482 -17.38 28.25 -5.43
N ALA A 483 -18.37 27.62 -4.83
CA ALA A 483 -19.77 27.95 -5.02
C ALA A 483 -20.13 29.34 -4.44
N ALA A 484 -19.54 29.74 -3.31
CA ALA A 484 -19.69 31.07 -2.75
C ALA A 484 -19.12 32.16 -3.68
N ILE A 485 -17.92 31.93 -4.23
CA ILE A 485 -17.29 32.85 -5.19
C ILE A 485 -18.14 32.93 -6.46
N SER A 486 -18.55 31.79 -7.01
CA SER A 486 -19.37 31.69 -8.23
C SER A 486 -20.71 32.41 -8.07
N GLY A 487 -21.33 32.31 -6.89
CA GLY A 487 -22.59 32.99 -6.58
C GLY A 487 -22.43 34.51 -6.46
N ALA A 488 -21.28 34.99 -5.91
CA ALA A 488 -21.02 36.41 -5.71
C ALA A 488 -20.62 37.14 -6.99
N LEU A 489 -20.02 36.46 -7.99
CA LEU A 489 -19.50 37.09 -9.22
C LEU A 489 -20.58 37.87 -10.00
N PRO A 490 -21.77 37.31 -10.35
CA PRO A 490 -22.78 38.02 -11.09
C PRO A 490 -23.38 39.21 -10.33
N ALA A 491 -23.46 39.11 -9.00
CA ALA A 491 -23.99 40.13 -8.15
C ALA A 491 -23.12 41.43 -8.15
N GLN A 492 -21.84 41.33 -8.47
CA GLN A 492 -20.97 42.50 -8.61
C GLN A 492 -21.42 43.43 -9.74
N HIS A 493 -21.87 42.84 -10.85
CA HIS A 493 -22.31 43.62 -12.01
C HIS A 493 -23.58 44.45 -11.68
N VAL A 494 -24.59 43.83 -11.13
CA VAL A 494 -25.84 44.50 -10.74
C VAL A 494 -25.66 45.45 -9.54
N ALA A 495 -24.76 45.12 -8.63
CA ALA A 495 -24.44 45.97 -7.51
C ALA A 495 -23.77 47.30 -7.92
N ARG A 496 -23.18 47.41 -9.10
CA ARG A 496 -22.60 48.63 -9.69
C ARG A 496 -23.58 49.46 -10.51
N MET A 497 -24.75 48.92 -10.94
CA MET A 497 -25.73 49.65 -11.70
C MET A 497 -26.41 50.75 -10.84
N GLN A 498 -26.79 51.88 -11.45
CA GLN A 498 -27.52 52.93 -10.76
C GLN A 498 -28.96 52.48 -10.47
N VAL A 499 -29.52 52.96 -9.35
CA VAL A 499 -30.89 52.62 -8.93
C VAL A 499 -31.89 53.06 -9.98
N SER A 500 -31.64 54.22 -10.65
CA SER A 500 -32.49 54.74 -11.74
C SER A 500 -32.59 53.78 -12.94
N ASP A 501 -31.48 53.12 -13.28
CA ASP A 501 -31.39 52.21 -14.46
C ASP A 501 -32.08 50.86 -14.17
N ILE A 502 -32.02 50.44 -12.89
CA ILE A 502 -32.69 49.21 -12.44
C ILE A 502 -34.22 49.35 -12.43
N LEU A 503 -34.74 50.56 -12.08
CA LEU A 503 -36.16 50.84 -11.99
C LEU A 503 -36.79 51.24 -13.34
N LYS A 504 -36.00 51.77 -14.30
CA LYS A 504 -36.44 52.16 -15.64
C LYS A 504 -36.42 51.06 -16.66
N SER A 505 -35.78 49.90 -16.39
CA SER A 505 -35.71 48.78 -17.31
C SER A 505 -37.05 48.00 -17.27
N GLU A 506 -38.03 48.45 -17.99
CA GLU A 506 -39.19 47.68 -18.47
C GLU A 506 -38.92 47.14 -19.86
#